data_79f04584ca0bf3f0d49c46ce03a8d818
#
_entry.id   79f04584ca0bf3f0d49c46ce03a8d818
#
_cell.length_a   1.000
_cell.length_b   1.000
_cell.length_c   1.000
_cell.angle_alpha   90.00
_cell.angle_beta   90.00
_cell.angle_gamma   90.00
#
_symmetry.space_group_name_H-M   'P 1'
#
loop_
_entity.id
_entity.type
_entity.pdbx_description
1 polymer ?
#
loop_
_entity_poly.entity_id
_entity_poly.type
_entity_poly.pdbx_seq_one_letter_code
_entity_poly.pdbx_strand_id
1 'polypeptide(L)'
;MRDLQGWIFDLDGTLTLAQHDFAAIRRELGVPSDSDIPTYIAGLPAAEATAMKAELDQIELRLAQEVEAAPGAVELIRYLHQQGRRLGILTRNLRCVAISTLQHLDVLDCFAPEDVLGREEAAPKPHPEGIELLL
;
A
#
# COMPACT_ATOMS: atom_id res chain seq x y z
N MET A 1 18.41 26.52 3.73
CA MET A 1 17.27 25.59 3.63
C MET A 1 17.65 24.42 2.71
N ARG A 2 17.34 23.21 3.15
CA ARG A 2 17.66 22.04 2.34
C ARG A 2 16.62 21.84 1.26
N ASP A 3 17.06 21.67 0.02
CA ASP A 3 16.17 21.36 -1.07
C ASP A 3 15.59 19.94 -0.88
N LEU A 4 14.29 19.79 -1.10
CA LEU A 4 13.65 18.49 -1.04
C LEU A 4 14.03 17.69 -2.27
N GLN A 5 14.94 16.71 -2.10
CA GLN A 5 15.38 15.83 -3.17
C GLN A 5 14.47 14.63 -3.35
N GLY A 6 13.67 14.31 -2.34
CA GLY A 6 12.83 13.14 -2.33
C GLY A 6 11.41 13.42 -1.86
N TRP A 7 10.49 12.58 -2.30
CA TRP A 7 9.08 12.62 -1.93
C TRP A 7 8.65 11.23 -1.49
N ILE A 8 7.93 11.16 -0.37
CA ILE A 8 7.39 9.92 0.16
C ILE A 8 5.88 9.99 0.07
N PHE A 9 5.28 9.03 -0.63
CA PHE A 9 3.83 8.99 -0.83
C PHE A 9 3.21 7.86 -0.02
N ASP A 10 2.02 8.12 0.51
CA ASP A 10 1.10 7.06 0.88
C ASP A 10 0.47 6.51 -0.40
N LEU A 11 -0.04 5.29 -0.36
CA LEU A 11 -0.57 4.64 -1.55
C LEU A 11 -2.10 4.75 -1.60
N ASP A 12 -2.78 3.99 -0.73
CA ASP A 12 -4.24 3.89 -0.76
C ASP A 12 -4.90 5.18 -0.28
N GLY A 13 -5.80 5.71 -1.07
CA GLY A 13 -6.51 6.95 -0.76
C GLY A 13 -5.71 8.21 -1.02
N THR A 14 -4.43 8.10 -1.42
CA THR A 14 -3.56 9.24 -1.77
C THR A 14 -3.18 9.19 -3.24
N LEU A 15 -2.48 8.14 -3.67
CA LEU A 15 -2.16 7.93 -5.08
C LEU A 15 -3.27 7.22 -5.82
N THR A 16 -4.10 6.47 -5.12
CA THR A 16 -5.26 5.79 -5.67
C THR A 16 -6.52 6.31 -5.01
N LEU A 17 -7.65 6.21 -5.74
CA LEU A 17 -8.95 6.47 -5.15
C LEU A 17 -9.26 5.39 -4.12
N ALA A 18 -9.89 5.78 -3.00
CA ALA A 18 -10.29 4.85 -1.97
C ALA A 18 -11.43 3.97 -2.50
N GLN A 19 -11.11 2.76 -2.93
CA GLN A 19 -12.07 1.83 -3.53
C GLN A 19 -12.29 0.57 -2.69
N HIS A 20 -11.65 0.48 -1.52
CA HIS A 20 -11.80 -0.69 -0.68
C HIS A 20 -13.19 -0.72 -0.02
N ASP A 21 -14.00 -1.68 -0.42
CA ASP A 21 -15.24 -1.99 0.28
C ASP A 21 -14.94 -3.01 1.38
N PHE A 22 -14.60 -2.49 2.56
CA PHE A 22 -14.25 -3.35 3.69
C PHE A 22 -15.41 -4.24 4.14
N ALA A 23 -16.64 -3.80 3.96
CA ALA A 23 -17.80 -4.63 4.26
C ALA A 23 -17.86 -5.85 3.34
N ALA A 24 -17.60 -5.67 2.05
CA ALA A 24 -17.55 -6.78 1.10
C ALA A 24 -16.39 -7.74 1.41
N ILE A 25 -15.21 -7.19 1.76
CA ILE A 25 -14.06 -8.01 2.14
C ILE A 25 -14.36 -8.85 3.38
N ARG A 26 -14.99 -8.26 4.40
CA ARG A 26 -15.40 -9.00 5.60
C ARG A 26 -16.37 -10.14 5.27
N ARG A 27 -17.34 -9.90 4.40
CA ARG A 27 -18.28 -10.94 3.98
C ARG A 27 -17.56 -12.08 3.27
N GLU A 28 -16.64 -11.76 2.39
CA GLU A 28 -15.87 -12.75 1.63
C GLU A 28 -15.00 -13.61 2.56
N LEU A 29 -14.42 -12.99 3.60
CA LEU A 29 -13.58 -13.69 4.58
C LEU A 29 -14.36 -14.36 5.71
N GLY A 30 -15.65 -14.04 5.86
CA GLY A 30 -16.43 -14.55 6.98
C GLY A 30 -16.16 -13.81 8.30
N VAL A 31 -15.67 -12.58 8.23
CA VAL A 31 -15.40 -11.75 9.40
C VAL A 31 -16.69 -11.00 9.79
N PRO A 32 -17.04 -10.94 11.10
CA PRO A 32 -18.21 -10.19 11.53
C PRO A 32 -18.13 -8.70 11.12
N SER A 33 -19.28 -8.13 10.80
CA SER A 33 -19.37 -6.76 10.29
C SER A 33 -18.90 -5.69 11.26
N ASP A 34 -18.89 -5.99 12.56
CA ASP A 34 -18.48 -5.08 13.63
C ASP A 34 -17.03 -5.29 14.06
N SER A 35 -16.30 -6.19 13.39
CA SER A 35 -14.93 -6.52 13.74
C SER A 35 -13.96 -5.91 12.76
N ASP A 36 -12.82 -5.42 13.29
CA ASP A 36 -11.66 -5.02 12.52
C ASP A 36 -10.95 -6.27 11.97
N ILE A 37 -10.66 -6.30 10.68
CA ILE A 37 -10.10 -7.49 10.02
C ILE A 37 -8.78 -7.96 10.66
N PRO A 38 -7.75 -7.10 10.82
CA PRO A 38 -6.50 -7.53 11.44
C PRO A 38 -6.68 -8.04 12.87
N THR A 39 -7.54 -7.39 13.66
CA THR A 39 -7.81 -7.79 15.04
C THR A 39 -8.51 -9.14 15.09
N TYR A 40 -9.47 -9.36 14.20
CA TYR A 40 -10.18 -10.64 14.10
C TYR A 40 -9.21 -11.78 13.77
N ILE A 41 -8.34 -11.57 12.79
CA ILE A 41 -7.33 -12.56 12.39
C ILE A 41 -6.40 -12.88 13.55
N ALA A 42 -5.95 -11.87 14.29
CA ALA A 42 -5.04 -12.04 15.42
C ALA A 42 -5.66 -12.88 16.54
N GLY A 43 -6.98 -12.92 16.64
CA GLY A 43 -7.69 -13.72 17.64
C GLY A 43 -7.96 -15.16 17.22
N LEU A 44 -7.62 -15.58 16.02
CA LEU A 44 -7.85 -16.93 15.52
C LEU A 44 -6.73 -17.88 15.89
N PRO A 45 -7.00 -19.22 15.94
CA PRO A 45 -5.92 -20.21 16.01
C PRO A 45 -4.94 -20.04 14.86
N ALA A 46 -3.67 -20.37 15.11
CA ALA A 46 -2.58 -20.07 14.17
C ALA A 46 -2.84 -20.59 12.74
N ALA A 47 -3.37 -21.80 12.58
CA ALA A 47 -3.64 -22.36 11.26
C ALA A 47 -4.73 -21.60 10.52
N GLU A 48 -5.80 -21.22 11.23
CA GLU A 48 -6.92 -20.46 10.65
C GLU A 48 -6.48 -19.01 10.34
N ALA A 49 -5.70 -18.41 11.21
CA ALA A 49 -5.17 -17.07 11.00
C ALA A 49 -4.29 -17.01 9.75
N THR A 50 -3.42 -18.00 9.56
CA THR A 50 -2.55 -18.09 8.38
C THR A 50 -3.37 -18.23 7.10
N ALA A 51 -4.38 -19.08 7.11
CA ALA A 51 -5.24 -19.29 5.93
C ALA A 51 -6.02 -18.02 5.59
N MET A 52 -6.60 -17.35 6.57
CA MET A 52 -7.37 -16.13 6.35
C MET A 52 -6.49 -14.97 5.88
N LYS A 53 -5.29 -14.85 6.44
CA LYS A 53 -4.33 -13.84 6.02
C LYS A 53 -3.92 -14.04 4.56
N ALA A 54 -3.70 -15.29 4.15
CA ALA A 54 -3.38 -15.60 2.75
C ALA A 54 -4.53 -15.22 1.82
N GLU A 55 -5.77 -15.49 2.25
CA GLU A 55 -6.96 -15.12 1.50
C GLU A 55 -7.11 -13.61 1.36
N LEU A 56 -6.86 -12.86 2.44
CA LEU A 56 -6.86 -11.41 2.44
C LEU A 56 -5.81 -10.86 1.48
N ASP A 57 -4.60 -11.43 1.49
CA ASP A 57 -3.53 -11.01 0.60
C ASP A 57 -3.92 -11.21 -0.88
N GLN A 58 -4.62 -12.30 -1.20
CA GLN A 58 -5.13 -12.54 -2.56
C GLN A 58 -6.17 -11.50 -2.97
N ILE A 59 -7.07 -11.14 -2.05
CA ILE A 59 -8.09 -10.12 -2.30
C ILE A 59 -7.41 -8.77 -2.58
N GLU A 60 -6.44 -8.40 -1.77
CA GLU A 60 -5.72 -7.13 -1.92
C GLU A 60 -4.95 -7.06 -3.24
N LEU A 61 -4.32 -8.17 -3.66
CA LEU A 61 -3.63 -8.24 -4.95
C LEU A 61 -4.61 -8.09 -6.12
N ARG A 62 -5.77 -8.71 -6.03
CA ARG A 62 -6.81 -8.56 -7.05
C ARG A 62 -7.29 -7.12 -7.15
N LEU A 63 -7.55 -6.50 -6.00
CA LEU A 63 -8.01 -5.10 -5.96
C LEU A 63 -6.95 -4.13 -6.48
N ALA A 64 -5.67 -4.43 -6.25
CA ALA A 64 -4.57 -3.60 -6.76
C ALA A 64 -4.56 -3.50 -8.28
N GLN A 65 -5.12 -4.50 -8.98
CA GLN A 65 -5.21 -4.51 -10.43
C GLN A 65 -6.46 -3.80 -10.96
N GLU A 66 -7.35 -3.39 -10.06
CA GLU A 66 -8.62 -2.73 -10.40
C GLU A 66 -8.68 -1.27 -9.92
N VAL A 67 -7.64 -0.79 -9.23
CA VAL A 67 -7.64 0.57 -8.68
C VAL A 67 -7.56 1.63 -9.77
N GLU A 68 -8.09 2.80 -9.45
CA GLU A 68 -7.96 3.99 -10.29
C GLU A 68 -7.02 4.98 -9.62
N ALA A 69 -6.23 5.68 -10.43
CA ALA A 69 -5.36 6.72 -9.91
C ALA A 69 -6.18 7.90 -9.39
N ALA A 70 -5.73 8.50 -8.27
CA ALA A 70 -6.30 9.75 -7.83
C ALA A 70 -6.05 10.84 -8.87
N PRO A 71 -6.97 11.81 -9.06
CA PRO A 71 -6.78 12.85 -10.07
C PRO A 71 -5.44 13.57 -9.91
N GLY A 72 -4.65 13.62 -10.97
CA GLY A 72 -3.35 14.28 -11.00
C GLY A 72 -2.20 13.49 -10.39
N ALA A 73 -2.44 12.32 -9.80
CA ALA A 73 -1.39 11.55 -9.13
C ALA A 73 -0.33 11.04 -10.09
N VAL A 74 -0.73 10.44 -11.20
CA VAL A 74 0.21 9.91 -12.20
C VAL A 74 1.03 11.03 -12.81
N GLU A 75 0.40 12.13 -13.15
CA GLU A 75 1.06 13.30 -13.73
C GLU A 75 2.07 13.91 -12.75
N LEU A 76 1.72 13.99 -11.46
CA LEU A 76 2.64 14.49 -10.44
C LEU A 76 3.87 13.58 -10.29
N ILE A 77 3.64 12.26 -10.22
CA ILE A 77 4.73 11.29 -10.09
C ILE A 77 5.69 11.42 -11.29
N ARG A 78 5.16 11.45 -12.49
CA ARG A 78 6.00 11.55 -13.70
C ARG A 78 6.73 12.88 -13.76
N TYR A 79 6.08 13.97 -13.38
CA TYR A 79 6.70 15.28 -13.32
C TYR A 79 7.90 15.29 -12.36
N LEU A 80 7.70 14.78 -11.12
CA LEU A 80 8.77 14.73 -10.12
C LEU A 80 9.93 13.83 -10.58
N HIS A 81 9.61 12.71 -11.21
CA HIS A 81 10.61 11.80 -11.74
C HIS A 81 11.45 12.49 -12.84
N GLN A 82 10.82 13.23 -13.73
CA GLN A 82 11.51 14.00 -14.78
C GLN A 82 12.40 15.08 -14.20
N GLN A 83 12.06 15.61 -13.02
CA GLN A 83 12.87 16.60 -12.31
C GLN A 83 14.03 15.97 -11.54
N GLY A 84 14.23 14.66 -11.66
CA GLY A 84 15.30 13.97 -10.96
C GLY A 84 15.06 13.76 -9.48
N ARG A 85 13.83 13.86 -9.02
CA ARG A 85 13.49 13.67 -7.61
C ARG A 85 13.44 12.19 -7.27
N ARG A 86 13.93 11.84 -6.08
CA ARG A 86 13.79 10.49 -5.54
C ARG A 86 12.37 10.32 -5.00
N LEU A 87 11.71 9.24 -5.42
CA LEU A 87 10.33 8.97 -5.04
C LEU A 87 10.25 7.68 -4.24
N GLY A 88 9.50 7.70 -3.14
CA GLY A 88 9.32 6.54 -2.29
C GLY A 88 7.86 6.31 -1.95
N ILE A 89 7.55 5.07 -1.60
CA ILE A 89 6.23 4.64 -1.13
C ILE A 89 6.37 4.09 0.27
N LEU A 90 5.46 4.49 1.16
CA LEU A 90 5.31 3.91 2.49
C LEU A 90 3.85 3.54 2.67
N THR A 91 3.56 2.25 2.74
CA THR A 91 2.19 1.75 2.82
C THR A 91 2.04 0.71 3.94
N ARG A 92 0.81 0.57 4.45
CA ARG A 92 0.46 -0.49 5.40
C ARG A 92 0.16 -1.82 4.71
N ASN A 93 0.07 -1.82 3.39
CA ASN A 93 -0.11 -3.04 2.61
C ASN A 93 1.21 -3.78 2.43
N LEU A 94 1.13 -5.00 1.92
CA LEU A 94 2.32 -5.73 1.53
C LEU A 94 3.04 -5.02 0.38
N ARG A 95 4.36 -5.14 0.36
CA ARG A 95 5.17 -4.56 -0.70
C ARG A 95 4.75 -5.07 -2.09
N CYS A 96 4.41 -6.36 -2.22
CA CYS A 96 3.96 -6.92 -3.49
C CYS A 96 2.64 -6.29 -3.97
N VAL A 97 1.75 -5.92 -3.05
CA VAL A 97 0.51 -5.22 -3.39
C VAL A 97 0.85 -3.81 -3.90
N ALA A 98 1.76 -3.12 -3.23
CA ALA A 98 2.20 -1.79 -3.65
C ALA A 98 2.82 -1.83 -5.05
N ILE A 99 3.71 -2.78 -5.30
CA ILE A 99 4.35 -2.94 -6.61
C ILE A 99 3.31 -3.23 -7.70
N SER A 100 2.35 -4.12 -7.42
CA SER A 100 1.27 -4.44 -8.36
C SER A 100 0.43 -3.20 -8.68
N THR A 101 0.12 -2.38 -7.67
CA THR A 101 -0.62 -1.13 -7.86
C THR A 101 0.15 -0.16 -8.73
N LEU A 102 1.44 0.03 -8.47
CA LEU A 102 2.28 0.95 -9.25
C LEU A 102 2.43 0.47 -10.71
N GLN A 103 2.51 -0.85 -10.93
CA GLN A 103 2.52 -1.41 -12.28
C GLN A 103 1.20 -1.13 -13.00
N HIS A 104 0.09 -1.31 -12.31
CA HIS A 104 -1.23 -1.05 -12.87
C HIS A 104 -1.39 0.42 -13.28
N LEU A 105 -0.86 1.34 -12.47
CA LEU A 105 -0.88 2.78 -12.76
C LEU A 105 0.20 3.21 -13.76
N ASP A 106 1.06 2.29 -14.17
CA ASP A 106 2.16 2.54 -15.12
C ASP A 106 3.16 3.59 -14.62
N VAL A 107 3.48 3.55 -13.34
CA VAL A 107 4.45 4.45 -12.69
C VAL A 107 5.53 3.73 -11.90
N LEU A 108 5.60 2.39 -11.97
CA LEU A 108 6.57 1.62 -11.22
C LEU A 108 8.01 2.01 -11.56
N ASP A 109 8.27 2.34 -12.81
CA ASP A 109 9.59 2.77 -13.28
C ASP A 109 10.06 4.10 -12.68
N CYS A 110 9.15 4.86 -12.05
CA CYS A 110 9.48 6.12 -11.38
C CYS A 110 10.03 5.93 -9.97
N PHE A 111 10.00 4.70 -9.43
CA PHE A 111 10.43 4.38 -8.08
C PHE A 111 11.58 3.38 -8.12
N ALA A 112 12.62 3.60 -7.30
CA ALA A 112 13.63 2.58 -7.08
C ALA A 112 13.01 1.44 -6.25
N PRO A 113 13.33 0.16 -6.55
CA PRO A 113 12.73 -0.95 -5.81
C PRO A 113 12.91 -0.87 -4.28
N GLU A 114 14.06 -0.41 -3.82
CA GLU A 114 14.36 -0.25 -2.40
C GLU A 114 13.58 0.89 -1.74
N ASP A 115 12.94 1.74 -2.50
CA ASP A 115 12.17 2.87 -1.99
C ASP A 115 10.67 2.56 -1.86
N VAL A 116 10.25 1.34 -2.14
CA VAL A 116 8.87 0.88 -1.96
C VAL A 116 8.83 0.02 -0.69
N LEU A 117 8.28 0.59 0.40
CA LEU A 117 8.23 -0.06 1.70
C LEU A 117 6.79 -0.42 2.07
N GLY A 118 6.56 -1.70 2.32
CA GLY A 118 5.29 -2.22 2.82
C GLY A 118 5.35 -2.51 4.31
N ARG A 119 4.31 -3.16 4.82
CA ARG A 119 4.17 -3.43 6.25
C ARG A 119 5.23 -4.36 6.83
N GLU A 120 5.91 -5.14 5.99
CA GLU A 120 6.95 -6.08 6.43
C GLU A 120 8.34 -5.47 6.40
N GLU A 121 8.54 -4.36 5.69
CA GLU A 121 9.83 -3.68 5.56
C GLU A 121 10.04 -2.60 6.60
N ALA A 122 8.94 -2.07 7.18
CA ALA A 122 8.99 -1.01 8.18
C ALA A 122 7.79 -1.13 9.10
N ALA A 123 7.90 -0.60 10.32
CA ALA A 123 6.77 -0.53 11.24
C ALA A 123 5.65 0.32 10.63
N PRO A 124 4.37 -0.06 10.81
CA PRO A 124 3.26 0.69 10.25
C PRO A 124 3.21 2.14 10.75
N LYS A 125 2.77 3.03 9.89
CA LYS A 125 2.50 4.41 10.29
C LYS A 125 1.49 4.44 11.44
N PRO A 126 1.62 5.35 12.40
CA PRO A 126 2.48 6.55 12.41
C PRO A 126 3.92 6.34 12.91
N HIS A 127 4.42 5.11 13.00
CA HIS A 127 5.79 4.86 13.45
C HIS A 127 6.78 5.49 12.47
N PRO A 128 7.84 6.18 12.95
CA PRO A 128 8.75 6.91 12.06
C PRO A 128 9.76 6.03 11.30
N GLU A 129 9.83 4.73 11.60
CA GLU A 129 10.82 3.82 11.00
C GLU A 129 10.82 3.85 9.47
N GLY A 130 9.62 3.81 8.84
CA GLY A 130 9.52 3.82 7.39
C GLY A 130 10.08 5.08 6.78
N ILE A 131 9.80 6.23 7.38
CA ILE A 131 10.31 7.52 6.92
C ILE A 131 11.82 7.57 7.10
N GLU A 132 12.34 7.08 8.22
CA GLU A 132 13.77 7.04 8.49
C GLU A 132 14.52 6.17 7.49
N LEU A 133 13.94 5.03 7.10
CA LEU A 133 14.54 4.14 6.11
C LEU A 133 14.62 4.78 4.72
N LEU A 134 13.69 5.68 4.39
CA LEU A 134 13.66 6.34 3.10
C LEU A 134 14.51 7.62 3.06
N LEU A 135 14.93 8.10 4.19
CA LEU A 135 15.82 9.26 4.26
C LEU A 135 17.27 8.81 4.17
#